data_593f9e46ea5fe27520b82f3f4ff8c882
#
_entry.id   593f9e46ea5fe27520b82f3f4ff8c882
#
_cell.length_a   1.000
_cell.length_b   1.000
_cell.length_c   1.000
_cell.angle_alpha   90.00
_cell.angle_beta   90.00
_cell.angle_gamma   90.00
#
_symmetry.space_group_name_H-M   'P 1'
#
loop_
_entity.id
_entity.type
_entity.pdbx_description
1 polymer ?
#
loop_
_entity_poly.entity_id
_entity_poly.type
_entity_poly.pdbx_seq_one_letter_code
_entity_poly.pdbx_strand_id
1 'polypeptide(L)'
;ALLMGTGVYLTILLRGVQFRWLAKALREVLGKVLTKTKAEGTVTPFQAVATALASTVGVGNIAGVSTAITIGGPGALFWLIVSGLLGMGTKFAEIVLAITYRERDDTGTYRGGAMYILKNGLKAPWLGSLFALLTALAAFGIGNMVQANSVAESVKTSFGIDPRVSGALIVVLTGVVILGGITRIADVTQFLVPFMCLSYLLGAAVILVTHADRLPAVVETVLASAFTGHAAVGGFAGAGVMQALRFGVARGLFSNEAGLGSAPMVHATARTDHPVRQGLYGIFEVFVD
;
A
#
# COMPACT_ATOMS: atom_id res chain seq x y z
N ALA A 1 -0.51 -15.75 -7.81
CA ALA A 1 -1.67 -16.66 -7.65
C ALA A 1 -2.12 -16.76 -6.19
N LEU A 2 -1.23 -17.10 -5.25
CA LEU A 2 -1.59 -17.34 -3.84
C LEU A 2 -2.25 -16.11 -3.18
N LEU A 3 -1.63 -14.92 -3.25
CA LEU A 3 -2.16 -13.70 -2.65
C LEU A 3 -3.52 -13.29 -3.24
N MET A 4 -3.69 -13.42 -4.55
CA MET A 4 -5.00 -13.16 -5.19
C MET A 4 -6.05 -14.17 -4.75
N GLY A 5 -5.68 -15.45 -4.69
CA GLY A 5 -6.57 -16.51 -4.18
C GLY A 5 -7.00 -16.25 -2.74
N THR A 6 -6.07 -15.85 -1.88
CA THR A 6 -6.38 -15.43 -0.50
C THR A 6 -7.30 -14.21 -0.48
N GLY A 7 -7.08 -13.22 -1.36
CA GLY A 7 -7.94 -12.04 -1.48
C GLY A 7 -9.38 -12.40 -1.89
N VAL A 8 -9.54 -13.31 -2.85
CA VAL A 8 -10.87 -13.85 -3.24
C VAL A 8 -11.51 -14.59 -2.07
N TYR A 9 -10.78 -15.51 -1.42
CA TYR A 9 -11.25 -16.27 -0.29
C TYR A 9 -11.72 -15.35 0.86
N LEU A 10 -10.92 -14.36 1.24
CA LEU A 10 -11.27 -13.40 2.28
C LEU A 10 -12.45 -12.51 1.87
N THR A 11 -12.55 -12.13 0.60
CA THR A 11 -13.69 -11.37 0.09
C THR A 11 -14.99 -12.16 0.27
N ILE A 12 -14.99 -13.45 -0.02
CA ILE A 12 -16.15 -14.33 0.16
C ILE A 12 -16.44 -14.54 1.65
N LEU A 13 -15.43 -14.90 2.44
CA LEU A 13 -15.55 -15.16 3.87
C LEU A 13 -16.09 -13.95 4.64
N LEU A 14 -15.61 -12.76 4.32
CA LEU A 14 -16.03 -11.49 4.92
C LEU A 14 -17.24 -10.86 4.24
N ARG A 15 -17.91 -11.60 3.33
CA ARG A 15 -19.12 -11.18 2.60
C ARG A 15 -18.95 -9.84 1.90
N GLY A 16 -17.81 -9.64 1.24
CA GLY A 16 -17.51 -8.41 0.52
C GLY A 16 -17.40 -7.18 1.41
N VAL A 17 -16.74 -7.30 2.55
CA VAL A 17 -16.59 -6.23 3.56
C VAL A 17 -16.11 -4.92 2.95
N GLN A 18 -15.17 -4.98 2.01
CA GLN A 18 -14.60 -3.82 1.33
C GLN A 18 -15.64 -3.02 0.53
N PHE A 19 -16.62 -3.68 -0.09
CA PHE A 19 -17.71 -3.02 -0.83
C PHE A 19 -18.79 -2.49 0.10
N ARG A 20 -19.19 -3.30 1.07
CA ARG A 20 -20.27 -2.96 2.00
C ARG A 20 -19.88 -1.85 2.98
N TRP A 21 -18.62 -1.78 3.36
CA TRP A 21 -18.14 -0.87 4.40
C TRP A 21 -17.21 0.23 3.88
N LEU A 22 -17.03 0.36 2.58
CA LEU A 22 -16.20 1.43 2.01
C LEU A 22 -16.66 2.82 2.46
N ALA A 23 -17.96 3.11 2.33
CA ALA A 23 -18.53 4.40 2.76
C ALA A 23 -18.33 4.63 4.28
N LYS A 24 -18.43 3.55 5.09
CA LYS A 24 -18.16 3.59 6.53
C LYS A 24 -16.68 3.85 6.79
N ALA A 25 -15.78 3.20 6.06
CA ALA A 25 -14.33 3.41 6.17
C ALA A 25 -13.95 4.85 5.85
N LEU A 26 -14.44 5.39 4.74
CA LEU A 26 -14.22 6.78 4.36
C LEU A 26 -14.71 7.75 5.44
N ARG A 27 -15.94 7.55 5.97
CA ARG A 27 -16.50 8.38 7.03
C ARG A 27 -15.72 8.27 8.35
N GLU A 28 -15.29 7.06 8.72
CA GLU A 28 -14.51 6.82 9.94
C GLU A 28 -13.15 7.52 9.88
N VAL A 29 -12.44 7.41 8.76
CA VAL A 29 -11.12 8.03 8.61
C VAL A 29 -11.23 9.56 8.50
N LEU A 30 -12.02 10.07 7.53
CA LEU A 30 -12.13 11.50 7.28
C LEU A 30 -12.81 12.25 8.42
N GLY A 31 -13.77 11.63 9.11
CA GLY A 31 -14.45 12.23 10.25
C GLY A 31 -13.62 12.26 11.54
N LYS A 32 -12.51 11.50 11.61
CA LYS A 32 -11.71 11.36 12.83
C LYS A 32 -10.26 11.80 12.69
N VAL A 33 -9.90 12.49 11.63
CA VAL A 33 -8.54 12.99 11.38
C VAL A 33 -7.99 13.74 12.61
N LEU A 34 -8.80 14.58 13.26
CA LEU A 34 -8.40 15.42 14.39
C LEU A 34 -8.85 14.89 15.76
N THR A 35 -9.49 13.73 15.81
CA THR A 35 -10.08 13.23 17.06
C THR A 35 -9.04 12.46 17.88
N LYS A 36 -8.79 12.92 19.10
CA LYS A 36 -7.97 12.19 20.07
C LYS A 36 -8.81 11.09 20.71
N THR A 37 -8.42 9.83 20.51
CA THR A 37 -9.02 8.69 21.23
C THR A 37 -8.29 8.43 22.54
N LYS A 38 -9.04 8.05 23.58
CA LYS A 38 -8.50 7.62 24.88
C LYS A 38 -8.15 6.13 24.92
N ALA A 39 -8.39 5.40 23.82
CA ALA A 39 -8.12 3.97 23.73
C ALA A 39 -6.61 3.65 23.83
N GLU A 40 -6.31 2.42 24.18
CA GLU A 40 -4.94 1.92 24.31
C GLU A 40 -4.24 1.82 22.95
N GLY A 41 -2.98 2.23 22.91
CA GLY A 41 -2.12 2.24 21.73
C GLY A 41 -1.01 3.28 21.85
N THR A 42 -0.09 3.29 20.88
CA THR A 42 1.06 4.20 20.86
C THR A 42 0.75 5.47 20.06
N VAL A 43 0.21 5.34 18.86
CA VAL A 43 -0.10 6.44 17.93
C VAL A 43 -1.60 6.54 17.68
N THR A 44 -2.08 7.67 17.13
CA THR A 44 -3.50 7.80 16.77
C THR A 44 -3.83 6.90 15.56
N PRO A 45 -5.12 6.52 15.36
CA PRO A 45 -5.52 5.75 14.18
C PRO A 45 -5.17 6.43 12.85
N PHE A 46 -5.30 7.76 12.79
CA PHE A 46 -4.93 8.54 11.61
C PHE A 46 -3.42 8.55 11.38
N GLN A 47 -2.61 8.70 12.44
CA GLN A 47 -1.15 8.59 12.35
C GLN A 47 -0.71 7.21 11.84
N ALA A 48 -1.36 6.15 12.30
CA ALA A 48 -1.06 4.79 11.83
C ALA A 48 -1.37 4.62 10.32
N VAL A 49 -2.55 5.07 9.85
CA VAL A 49 -2.87 4.98 8.43
C VAL A 49 -2.00 5.91 7.58
N ALA A 50 -1.68 7.11 8.04
CA ALA A 50 -0.78 8.01 7.33
C ALA A 50 0.63 7.39 7.21
N THR A 51 1.11 6.74 8.26
CA THR A 51 2.41 6.04 8.22
C THR A 51 2.37 4.83 7.28
N ALA A 52 1.28 4.08 7.25
CA ALA A 52 1.10 2.98 6.32
C ALA A 52 1.00 3.50 4.86
N LEU A 53 0.25 4.57 4.62
CA LEU A 53 0.18 5.23 3.31
C LEU A 53 1.53 5.78 2.86
N ALA A 54 2.41 6.18 3.78
CA ALA A 54 3.77 6.61 3.43
C ALA A 54 4.61 5.50 2.79
N SER A 55 4.31 4.23 3.08
CA SER A 55 4.99 3.09 2.46
C SER A 55 4.32 2.64 1.15
N THR A 56 3.02 2.80 1.04
CA THR A 56 2.24 2.31 -0.10
C THR A 56 2.15 3.36 -1.22
N VAL A 57 1.78 4.60 -0.91
CA VAL A 57 1.67 5.68 -1.89
C VAL A 57 3.05 6.29 -2.18
N GLY A 58 3.58 6.05 -3.38
CA GLY A 58 4.90 6.55 -3.74
C GLY A 58 5.33 6.15 -5.15
N VAL A 59 6.58 5.76 -5.29
CA VAL A 59 7.17 5.34 -6.57
C VAL A 59 6.40 4.19 -7.23
N GLY A 60 5.78 3.31 -6.43
CA GLY A 60 4.94 2.22 -6.92
C GLY A 60 3.77 2.70 -7.77
N ASN A 61 3.10 3.77 -7.35
CA ASN A 61 1.93 4.34 -8.02
C ASN A 61 2.31 5.11 -9.30
N ILE A 62 3.52 5.63 -9.40
CA ILE A 62 3.99 6.41 -10.56
C ILE A 62 4.79 5.52 -11.51
N ALA A 63 6.01 5.18 -11.16
CA ALA A 63 6.92 4.40 -11.99
C ALA A 63 6.46 2.92 -12.11
N GLY A 64 5.88 2.35 -11.04
CA GLY A 64 5.38 0.99 -11.04
C GLY A 64 4.21 0.80 -11.99
N VAL A 65 3.22 1.71 -11.98
CA VAL A 65 2.06 1.68 -12.89
C VAL A 65 2.50 1.91 -14.33
N SER A 66 3.37 2.90 -14.58
CA SER A 66 3.94 3.15 -15.90
C SER A 66 4.66 1.92 -16.46
N THR A 67 5.48 1.25 -15.63
CA THR A 67 6.15 0.00 -16.00
C THR A 67 5.16 -1.13 -16.29
N ALA A 68 4.09 -1.26 -15.51
CA ALA A 68 3.05 -2.28 -15.74
C ALA A 68 2.37 -2.08 -17.09
N ILE A 69 2.04 -0.83 -17.44
CA ILE A 69 1.41 -0.50 -18.73
C ILE A 69 2.39 -0.72 -19.88
N THR A 70 3.65 -0.32 -19.73
CA THR A 70 4.67 -0.46 -20.77
C THR A 70 4.96 -1.93 -21.11
N ILE A 71 5.07 -2.79 -20.10
CA ILE A 71 5.42 -4.21 -20.29
C ILE A 71 4.17 -5.09 -20.47
N GLY A 72 3.15 -4.84 -19.66
CA GLY A 72 1.92 -5.63 -19.62
C GLY A 72 0.82 -5.15 -20.57
N GLY A 73 1.02 -4.00 -21.22
CA GLY A 73 0.02 -3.33 -22.04
C GLY A 73 -1.04 -2.59 -21.20
N PRO A 74 -1.95 -1.83 -21.86
CA PRO A 74 -3.00 -1.06 -21.19
C PRO A 74 -3.90 -1.89 -20.26
N GLY A 75 -4.14 -3.16 -20.59
CA GLY A 75 -4.93 -4.09 -19.78
C GLY A 75 -4.36 -4.36 -18.39
N ALA A 76 -3.07 -4.09 -18.16
CA ALA A 76 -2.46 -4.21 -16.83
C ALA A 76 -3.12 -3.26 -15.81
N LEU A 77 -3.62 -2.10 -16.25
CA LEU A 77 -4.36 -1.17 -15.40
C LEU A 77 -5.64 -1.78 -14.84
N PHE A 78 -6.41 -2.52 -15.66
CA PHE A 78 -7.60 -3.23 -15.20
C PHE A 78 -7.27 -4.25 -14.11
N TRP A 79 -6.26 -5.07 -14.31
CA TRP A 79 -5.87 -6.11 -13.34
C TRP A 79 -5.23 -5.53 -12.07
N LEU A 80 -4.59 -4.37 -12.18
CA LEU A 80 -4.10 -3.60 -11.03
C LEU A 80 -5.29 -3.16 -10.15
N ILE A 81 -6.34 -2.57 -10.73
CA ILE A 81 -7.55 -2.17 -10.01
C ILE A 81 -8.23 -3.38 -9.36
N VAL A 82 -8.36 -4.51 -10.08
CA VAL A 82 -8.93 -5.75 -9.52
C VAL A 82 -8.12 -6.24 -8.33
N SER A 83 -6.78 -6.19 -8.42
CA SER A 83 -5.92 -6.59 -7.29
C SER A 83 -6.09 -5.68 -6.08
N GLY A 84 -6.26 -4.38 -6.28
CA GLY A 84 -6.57 -3.41 -5.21
C GLY A 84 -7.91 -3.70 -4.54
N LEU A 85 -8.97 -3.95 -5.32
CA LEU A 85 -10.30 -4.30 -4.79
C LEU A 85 -10.26 -5.55 -3.89
N LEU A 86 -9.52 -6.58 -4.30
CA LEU A 86 -9.34 -7.79 -3.48
C LEU A 86 -8.40 -7.52 -2.29
N GLY A 87 -7.38 -6.68 -2.51
CA GLY A 87 -6.41 -6.25 -1.50
C GLY A 87 -7.05 -5.56 -0.31
N MET A 88 -8.12 -4.76 -0.51
CA MET A 88 -8.87 -4.13 0.59
C MET A 88 -9.37 -5.15 1.61
N GLY A 89 -9.92 -6.28 1.17
CA GLY A 89 -10.40 -7.35 2.05
C GLY A 89 -9.25 -8.04 2.80
N THR A 90 -8.14 -8.28 2.11
CA THR A 90 -6.93 -8.85 2.70
C THR A 90 -6.35 -7.90 3.76
N LYS A 91 -6.15 -6.63 3.43
CA LYS A 91 -5.63 -5.62 4.34
C LYS A 91 -6.51 -5.46 5.60
N PHE A 92 -7.83 -5.45 5.41
CA PHE A 92 -8.78 -5.43 6.52
C PHE A 92 -8.54 -6.61 7.48
N ALA A 93 -8.44 -7.83 6.96
CA ALA A 93 -8.23 -9.03 7.77
C ALA A 93 -6.87 -9.00 8.49
N GLU A 94 -5.80 -8.63 7.79
CA GLU A 94 -4.46 -8.51 8.36
C GLU A 94 -4.42 -7.55 9.55
N ILE A 95 -5.04 -6.37 9.40
CA ILE A 95 -5.06 -5.34 10.45
C ILE A 95 -5.90 -5.78 11.64
N VAL A 96 -7.08 -6.39 11.41
CA VAL A 96 -7.91 -6.93 12.48
C VAL A 96 -7.13 -7.95 13.30
N LEU A 97 -6.46 -8.89 12.64
CA LEU A 97 -5.65 -9.89 13.31
C LEU A 97 -4.44 -9.28 14.02
N ALA A 98 -3.77 -8.30 13.42
CA ALA A 98 -2.61 -7.65 14.03
C ALA A 98 -2.96 -6.89 15.32
N ILE A 99 -4.12 -6.24 15.37
CA ILE A 99 -4.63 -5.61 16.60
C ILE A 99 -5.02 -6.65 17.64
N THR A 100 -5.64 -7.77 17.21
CA THR A 100 -6.09 -8.83 18.10
C THR A 100 -4.94 -9.54 18.82
N TYR A 101 -3.84 -9.76 18.11
CA TYR A 101 -2.68 -10.52 18.62
C TYR A 101 -1.46 -9.65 18.96
N ARG A 102 -1.63 -8.32 19.05
CA ARG A 102 -0.55 -7.41 19.44
C ARG A 102 -0.14 -7.61 20.91
N GLU A 103 1.10 -7.29 21.20
CA GLU A 103 1.66 -7.31 22.56
C GLU A 103 2.11 -5.89 22.95
N ARG A 104 2.23 -5.67 24.26
CA ARG A 104 2.84 -4.47 24.81
C ARG A 104 4.24 -4.84 25.30
N ASP A 105 5.25 -4.08 24.86
CA ASP A 105 6.61 -4.28 25.29
C ASP A 105 6.89 -3.60 26.65
N ASP A 106 8.10 -3.83 27.19
CA ASP A 106 8.53 -3.30 28.48
C ASP A 106 8.58 -1.76 28.51
N THR A 107 8.67 -1.12 27.33
CA THR A 107 8.63 0.34 27.18
C THR A 107 7.21 0.90 27.14
N GLY A 108 6.20 0.03 27.14
CA GLY A 108 4.80 0.39 27.01
C GLY A 108 4.33 0.58 25.57
N THR A 109 5.19 0.33 24.57
CA THR A 109 4.86 0.45 23.15
C THR A 109 4.12 -0.80 22.66
N TYR A 110 3.04 -0.61 21.90
CA TYR A 110 2.34 -1.72 21.27
C TYR A 110 3.09 -2.21 20.03
N ARG A 111 3.27 -3.53 19.93
CA ARG A 111 3.90 -4.21 18.81
C ARG A 111 3.00 -5.32 18.29
N GLY A 112 2.90 -5.46 16.99
CA GLY A 112 2.07 -6.48 16.33
C GLY A 112 2.47 -6.67 14.88
N GLY A 113 1.60 -7.32 14.12
CA GLY A 113 1.83 -7.67 12.73
C GLY A 113 1.87 -9.17 12.52
N ALA A 114 2.21 -9.62 11.32
CA ALA A 114 2.14 -11.02 10.95
C ALA A 114 2.98 -11.94 11.86
N MET A 115 4.16 -11.50 12.32
CA MET A 115 4.98 -12.27 13.25
C MET A 115 4.27 -12.58 14.57
N TYR A 116 3.46 -11.64 15.10
CA TYR A 116 2.70 -11.83 16.33
C TYR A 116 1.45 -12.68 16.10
N ILE A 117 0.83 -12.59 14.92
CA ILE A 117 -0.28 -13.46 14.52
C ILE A 117 0.20 -14.91 14.47
N LEU A 118 1.37 -15.16 13.88
CA LEU A 118 1.99 -16.49 13.81
C LEU A 118 2.37 -17.01 15.20
N LYS A 119 2.98 -16.14 16.04
CA LYS A 119 3.37 -16.49 17.42
C LYS A 119 2.17 -16.80 18.30
N ASN A 120 1.20 -15.88 18.37
CA ASN A 120 0.11 -15.91 19.35
C ASN A 120 -1.16 -16.58 18.83
N GLY A 121 -1.47 -16.40 17.55
CA GLY A 121 -2.65 -16.98 16.90
C GLY A 121 -2.43 -18.44 16.52
N LEU A 122 -1.38 -18.73 15.76
CA LEU A 122 -1.04 -20.09 15.32
C LEU A 122 -0.21 -20.88 16.32
N LYS A 123 0.25 -20.25 17.41
CA LYS A 123 1.14 -20.88 18.42
C LYS A 123 2.44 -21.42 17.82
N ALA A 124 2.95 -20.77 16.76
CA ALA A 124 4.16 -21.15 16.03
C ALA A 124 5.22 -20.02 16.11
N PRO A 125 5.89 -19.82 17.27
CA PRO A 125 6.84 -18.72 17.47
C PRO A 125 8.02 -18.76 16.52
N TRP A 126 8.50 -19.96 16.15
CA TRP A 126 9.58 -20.11 15.18
C TRP A 126 9.22 -19.54 13.80
N LEU A 127 7.95 -19.70 13.37
CA LEU A 127 7.45 -19.17 12.11
C LEU A 127 7.33 -17.63 12.18
N GLY A 128 6.92 -17.09 13.33
CA GLY A 128 6.93 -15.66 13.59
C GLY A 128 8.34 -15.05 13.49
N SER A 129 9.34 -15.72 14.07
CA SER A 129 10.74 -15.29 13.99
C SER A 129 11.28 -15.36 12.56
N LEU A 130 10.96 -16.43 11.83
CA LEU A 130 11.34 -16.56 10.41
C LEU A 130 10.71 -15.45 9.57
N PHE A 131 9.42 -15.17 9.77
CA PHE A 131 8.75 -14.06 9.08
C PHE A 131 9.43 -12.71 9.37
N ALA A 132 9.75 -12.43 10.63
CA ALA A 132 10.41 -11.19 11.03
C ALA A 132 11.78 -11.04 10.36
N LEU A 133 12.59 -12.12 10.33
CA LEU A 133 13.88 -12.12 9.64
C LEU A 133 13.74 -11.86 8.14
N LEU A 134 12.83 -12.58 7.46
CA LEU A 134 12.61 -12.41 6.03
C LEU A 134 12.09 -11.01 5.70
N THR A 135 11.21 -10.45 6.54
CA THR A 135 10.70 -9.08 6.38
C THR A 135 11.83 -8.05 6.55
N ALA A 136 12.70 -8.22 7.53
CA ALA A 136 13.85 -7.35 7.73
C ALA A 136 14.78 -7.36 6.51
N LEU A 137 15.08 -8.54 5.95
CA LEU A 137 15.88 -8.68 4.73
C LEU A 137 15.19 -8.04 3.52
N ALA A 138 13.89 -8.27 3.34
CA ALA A 138 13.12 -7.69 2.24
C ALA A 138 13.07 -6.16 2.30
N ALA A 139 13.03 -5.57 3.49
CA ALA A 139 12.98 -4.11 3.68
C ALA A 139 14.18 -3.38 3.07
N PHE A 140 15.37 -4.00 3.03
CA PHE A 140 16.54 -3.41 2.37
C PHE A 140 16.31 -3.16 0.87
N GLY A 141 15.68 -4.10 0.17
CA GLY A 141 15.42 -3.99 -1.28
C GLY A 141 14.15 -3.19 -1.59
N ILE A 142 13.02 -3.71 -1.15
CA ILE A 142 11.68 -3.23 -1.55
C ILE A 142 11.36 -1.88 -0.91
N GLY A 143 11.61 -1.74 0.40
CA GLY A 143 11.17 -0.56 1.15
C GLY A 143 12.07 0.66 0.97
N ASN A 144 13.31 0.50 0.54
CA ASN A 144 14.31 1.55 0.64
C ASN A 144 15.03 1.83 -0.69
N MET A 145 15.71 0.83 -1.26
CA MET A 145 16.60 1.04 -2.41
C MET A 145 15.85 1.52 -3.66
N VAL A 146 14.68 0.97 -3.93
CA VAL A 146 13.87 1.36 -5.09
C VAL A 146 13.43 2.82 -5.00
N GLN A 147 12.96 3.24 -3.81
CA GLN A 147 12.51 4.61 -3.58
C GLN A 147 13.67 5.60 -3.71
N ALA A 148 14.78 5.34 -3.02
CA ALA A 148 15.95 6.21 -3.05
C ALA A 148 16.52 6.35 -4.47
N ASN A 149 16.63 5.25 -5.21
CA ASN A 149 17.11 5.27 -6.60
C ASN A 149 16.19 6.09 -7.53
N SER A 150 14.87 5.88 -7.43
CA SER A 150 13.92 6.59 -8.28
C SER A 150 13.90 8.09 -8.00
N VAL A 151 14.00 8.51 -6.74
CA VAL A 151 14.10 9.92 -6.35
C VAL A 151 15.41 10.53 -6.90
N ALA A 152 16.54 9.85 -6.69
CA ALA A 152 17.84 10.33 -7.12
C ALA A 152 17.91 10.47 -8.66
N GLU A 153 17.37 9.50 -9.41
CA GLU A 153 17.33 9.56 -10.88
C GLU A 153 16.38 10.66 -11.39
N SER A 154 15.24 10.86 -10.75
CA SER A 154 14.31 11.95 -11.07
C SER A 154 14.96 13.32 -10.85
N VAL A 155 15.68 13.50 -9.73
CA VAL A 155 16.42 14.74 -9.43
C VAL A 155 17.54 14.98 -10.43
N LYS A 156 18.28 13.94 -10.81
CA LYS A 156 19.31 14.02 -11.85
C LYS A 156 18.75 14.44 -13.19
N THR A 157 17.65 13.80 -13.61
CA THR A 157 17.03 14.07 -14.91
C THR A 157 16.42 15.48 -14.98
N SER A 158 15.80 15.94 -13.89
CA SER A 158 15.11 17.24 -13.87
C SER A 158 16.03 18.42 -13.57
N PHE A 159 17.06 18.24 -12.73
CA PHE A 159 17.89 19.32 -12.22
C PHE A 159 19.39 19.14 -12.51
N GLY A 160 19.81 18.02 -13.09
CA GLY A 160 21.23 17.72 -13.37
C GLY A 160 22.07 17.44 -12.11
N ILE A 161 21.45 17.22 -10.94
CA ILE A 161 22.14 17.00 -9.67
C ILE A 161 22.68 15.56 -9.61
N ASP A 162 23.94 15.40 -9.18
CA ASP A 162 24.55 14.07 -9.03
C ASP A 162 23.73 13.20 -8.04
N PRO A 163 23.41 11.94 -8.39
CA PRO A 163 22.66 11.01 -7.53
C PRO A 163 23.28 10.79 -6.14
N ARG A 164 24.61 10.95 -6.00
CA ARG A 164 25.29 10.84 -4.71
C ARG A 164 24.90 11.98 -3.76
N VAL A 165 24.74 13.20 -4.30
CA VAL A 165 24.31 14.37 -3.53
C VAL A 165 22.86 14.21 -3.08
N SER A 166 21.98 13.81 -3.99
CA SER A 166 20.57 13.51 -3.70
C SER A 166 20.45 12.38 -2.68
N GLY A 167 21.22 11.30 -2.85
CA GLY A 167 21.26 10.17 -1.93
C GLY A 167 21.73 10.56 -0.53
N ALA A 168 22.78 11.36 -0.42
CA ALA A 168 23.27 11.87 0.87
C ALA A 168 22.19 12.70 1.59
N LEU A 169 21.51 13.57 0.85
CA LEU A 169 20.40 14.36 1.40
C LEU A 169 19.26 13.49 1.91
N ILE A 170 18.86 12.48 1.14
CA ILE A 170 17.81 11.50 1.53
C ILE A 170 18.22 10.78 2.81
N VAL A 171 19.48 10.32 2.93
CA VAL A 171 19.97 9.63 4.14
C VAL A 171 19.87 10.55 5.36
N VAL A 172 20.26 11.80 5.26
CA VAL A 172 20.18 12.76 6.39
C VAL A 172 18.72 13.01 6.79
N LEU A 173 17.85 13.36 5.83
CA LEU A 173 16.44 13.66 6.11
C LEU A 173 15.70 12.46 6.69
N THR A 174 15.88 11.28 6.09
CA THR A 174 15.25 10.05 6.56
C THR A 174 15.80 9.63 7.93
N GLY A 175 17.12 9.72 8.12
CA GLY A 175 17.78 9.39 9.38
C GLY A 175 17.27 10.21 10.55
N VAL A 176 17.10 11.52 10.36
CA VAL A 176 16.53 12.42 11.39
C VAL A 176 15.13 11.99 11.82
N VAL A 177 14.32 11.48 10.89
CA VAL A 177 12.95 11.02 11.20
C VAL A 177 12.97 9.64 11.86
N ILE A 178 13.70 8.67 11.30
CA ILE A 178 13.71 7.27 11.76
C ILE A 178 14.31 7.12 13.16
N LEU A 179 15.36 7.87 13.50
CA LEU A 179 15.99 7.81 14.81
C LEU A 179 15.05 8.18 15.98
N GLY A 180 13.94 8.88 15.69
CA GLY A 180 12.91 9.17 16.68
C GLY A 180 11.87 8.07 16.90
N GLY A 181 12.00 6.92 16.20
CA GLY A 181 11.10 5.78 16.31
C GLY A 181 9.70 6.02 15.73
N ILE A 182 8.79 5.10 16.02
CA ILE A 182 7.44 5.08 15.41
C ILE A 182 6.63 6.35 15.70
N THR A 183 6.78 6.96 16.85
CA THR A 183 6.08 8.20 17.21
C THR A 183 6.50 9.35 16.33
N ARG A 184 7.80 9.55 16.13
CA ARG A 184 8.32 10.63 15.28
C ARG A 184 8.02 10.39 13.81
N ILE A 185 8.10 9.15 13.35
CA ILE A 185 7.68 8.77 11.99
C ILE A 185 6.21 9.16 11.81
N ALA A 186 5.34 8.78 12.74
CA ALA A 186 3.92 9.07 12.70
C ALA A 186 3.61 10.59 12.75
N ASP A 187 4.37 11.35 13.53
CA ASP A 187 4.22 12.80 13.59
C ASP A 187 4.58 13.50 12.28
N VAL A 188 5.57 13.01 11.55
CA VAL A 188 5.95 13.57 10.24
C VAL A 188 4.97 13.13 9.16
N THR A 189 4.64 11.83 9.10
CA THR A 189 3.82 11.26 8.03
C THR A 189 2.38 11.76 8.06
N GLN A 190 1.81 12.07 9.24
CA GLN A 190 0.45 12.59 9.34
C GLN A 190 0.22 13.92 8.61
N PHE A 191 1.27 14.71 8.35
CA PHE A 191 1.21 15.96 7.59
C PHE A 191 1.71 15.77 6.17
N LEU A 192 2.83 15.07 6.00
CA LEU A 192 3.49 14.89 4.69
C LEU A 192 2.61 14.07 3.73
N VAL A 193 2.01 12.99 4.20
CA VAL A 193 1.27 12.06 3.34
C VAL A 193 -0.03 12.67 2.80
N PRO A 194 -0.90 13.32 3.60
CA PRO A 194 -2.06 14.00 3.04
C PRO A 194 -1.70 15.07 2.01
N PHE A 195 -0.63 15.84 2.25
CA PHE A 195 -0.14 16.82 1.30
C PHE A 195 0.31 16.16 -0.02
N MET A 196 1.10 15.08 0.08
CA MET A 196 1.58 14.32 -1.07
C MET A 196 0.41 13.72 -1.88
N CYS A 197 -0.53 13.05 -1.21
CA CYS A 197 -1.70 12.46 -1.86
C CYS A 197 -2.57 13.52 -2.55
N LEU A 198 -2.85 14.63 -1.87
CA LEU A 198 -3.66 15.72 -2.44
C LEU A 198 -2.98 16.36 -3.65
N SER A 199 -1.67 16.63 -3.57
CA SER A 199 -0.91 17.21 -4.69
C SER A 199 -0.94 16.30 -5.92
N TYR A 200 -0.76 14.98 -5.70
CA TYR A 200 -0.82 14.00 -6.78
C TYR A 200 -2.22 13.89 -7.39
N LEU A 201 -3.26 13.80 -6.56
CA LEU A 201 -4.65 13.70 -7.01
C LEU A 201 -5.09 14.96 -7.76
N LEU A 202 -4.68 16.16 -7.32
CA LEU A 202 -4.96 17.41 -8.02
C LEU A 202 -4.28 17.43 -9.38
N GLY A 203 -3.00 17.05 -9.47
CA GLY A 203 -2.30 16.94 -10.74
C GLY A 203 -2.97 15.95 -11.70
N ALA A 204 -3.33 14.77 -11.20
CA ALA A 204 -4.05 13.77 -11.97
C ALA A 204 -5.43 14.27 -12.44
N ALA A 205 -6.18 14.96 -11.55
CA ALA A 205 -7.47 15.55 -11.90
C ALA A 205 -7.35 16.59 -13.03
N VAL A 206 -6.35 17.44 -12.98
CA VAL A 206 -6.09 18.40 -14.07
C VAL A 206 -5.87 17.68 -15.39
N ILE A 207 -5.03 16.63 -15.43
CA ILE A 207 -4.77 15.85 -16.63
C ILE A 207 -6.04 15.18 -17.15
N LEU A 208 -6.84 14.57 -16.26
CA LEU A 208 -8.08 13.90 -16.65
C LEU A 208 -9.13 14.88 -17.19
N VAL A 209 -9.27 16.06 -16.58
CA VAL A 209 -10.22 17.08 -17.05
C VAL A 209 -9.78 17.67 -18.38
N THR A 210 -8.50 17.97 -18.55
CA THR A 210 -7.96 18.54 -19.80
C THR A 210 -8.01 17.58 -20.99
N HIS A 211 -8.08 16.26 -20.72
CA HIS A 211 -8.15 15.21 -21.76
C HIS A 211 -9.44 14.37 -21.63
N ALA A 212 -10.51 14.96 -21.12
CA ALA A 212 -11.78 14.24 -20.87
C ALA A 212 -12.39 13.63 -22.14
N ASP A 213 -12.16 14.24 -23.28
CA ASP A 213 -12.54 13.75 -24.60
C ASP A 213 -11.95 12.40 -24.97
N ARG A 214 -10.77 12.08 -24.45
CA ARG A 214 -10.05 10.83 -24.70
C ARG A 214 -10.41 9.70 -23.75
N LEU A 215 -11.04 9.99 -22.61
CA LEU A 215 -11.32 8.99 -21.57
C LEU A 215 -12.16 7.79 -22.06
N PRO A 216 -13.22 7.95 -22.88
CA PRO A 216 -13.96 6.79 -23.38
C PRO A 216 -13.09 5.84 -24.18
N ALA A 217 -12.24 6.33 -25.08
CA ALA A 217 -11.34 5.53 -25.89
C ALA A 217 -10.27 4.84 -25.05
N VAL A 218 -9.76 5.51 -24.00
CA VAL A 218 -8.80 4.92 -23.04
C VAL A 218 -9.45 3.76 -22.29
N VAL A 219 -10.67 3.94 -21.77
CA VAL A 219 -11.41 2.88 -21.05
C VAL A 219 -11.65 1.68 -21.96
N GLU A 220 -12.11 1.90 -23.19
CA GLU A 220 -12.28 0.83 -24.18
C GLU A 220 -10.97 0.07 -24.44
N THR A 221 -9.88 0.80 -24.67
CA THR A 221 -8.55 0.22 -24.88
C THR A 221 -8.09 -0.62 -23.70
N VAL A 222 -8.28 -0.13 -22.48
CA VAL A 222 -7.91 -0.86 -21.24
C VAL A 222 -8.72 -2.14 -21.12
N LEU A 223 -10.05 -2.08 -21.30
CA LEU A 223 -10.92 -3.23 -21.19
C LEU A 223 -10.64 -4.25 -22.31
N ALA A 224 -10.51 -3.80 -23.55
CA ALA A 224 -10.18 -4.67 -24.67
C ALA A 224 -8.83 -5.37 -24.42
N SER A 225 -7.79 -4.63 -24.05
CA SER A 225 -6.45 -5.18 -23.78
C SER A 225 -6.42 -6.14 -22.59
N ALA A 226 -7.29 -5.97 -21.60
CA ALA A 226 -7.34 -6.83 -20.43
C ALA A 226 -7.84 -8.27 -20.75
N PHE A 227 -8.69 -8.43 -21.78
CA PHE A 227 -9.35 -9.69 -22.08
C PHE A 227 -9.07 -10.25 -23.48
N THR A 228 -8.71 -9.42 -24.46
CA THR A 228 -8.54 -9.88 -25.85
C THR A 228 -7.08 -10.04 -26.25
N GLY A 229 -6.14 -9.60 -25.42
CA GLY A 229 -4.72 -9.63 -25.71
C GLY A 229 -4.43 -8.93 -27.04
N HIS A 230 -4.27 -7.62 -27.06
CA HIS A 230 -3.74 -6.93 -28.22
C HIS A 230 -2.32 -7.42 -28.47
N ALA A 231 -2.22 -8.56 -29.14
CA ALA A 231 -0.99 -9.00 -29.76
C ALA A 231 -0.69 -7.95 -30.84
N ALA A 232 0.14 -6.98 -30.52
CA ALA A 232 0.83 -6.23 -31.52
C ALA A 232 1.48 -7.28 -32.47
N VAL A 233 1.02 -7.30 -33.72
CA VAL A 233 1.66 -7.90 -34.88
C VAL A 233 2.49 -9.16 -34.56
N GLY A 234 1.87 -10.35 -34.62
CA GLY A 234 2.61 -11.60 -34.84
C GLY A 234 2.86 -12.52 -33.66
N GLY A 235 2.26 -12.34 -32.49
CA GLY A 235 2.45 -13.25 -31.36
C GLY A 235 1.16 -13.53 -30.57
N PHE A 236 0.98 -14.75 -30.15
CA PHE A 236 -0.11 -15.36 -29.40
C PHE A 236 -0.96 -14.41 -28.53
N ALA A 237 -2.24 -14.23 -28.87
CA ALA A 237 -3.21 -13.42 -28.13
C ALA A 237 -3.28 -13.76 -26.61
N GLY A 238 -3.14 -15.02 -26.25
CA GLY A 238 -3.08 -15.46 -24.85
C GLY A 238 -1.86 -14.98 -24.06
N ALA A 239 -0.73 -14.73 -24.73
CA ALA A 239 0.47 -14.21 -24.07
C ALA A 239 0.26 -12.76 -23.59
N GLY A 240 -0.43 -11.94 -24.38
CA GLY A 240 -0.74 -10.54 -24.03
C GLY A 240 -1.66 -10.42 -22.82
N VAL A 241 -2.73 -11.22 -22.75
CA VAL A 241 -3.63 -11.27 -21.58
C VAL A 241 -2.89 -11.73 -20.33
N MET A 242 -2.07 -12.78 -20.46
CA MET A 242 -1.28 -13.29 -19.33
C MET A 242 -0.26 -12.26 -18.83
N GLN A 243 0.36 -11.48 -19.70
CA GLN A 243 1.26 -10.39 -19.32
C GLN A 243 0.51 -9.27 -18.63
N ALA A 244 -0.62 -8.82 -19.17
CA ALA A 244 -1.47 -7.79 -18.55
C ALA A 244 -1.89 -8.19 -17.13
N LEU A 245 -2.37 -9.43 -16.96
CA LEU A 245 -2.74 -9.98 -15.67
C LEU A 245 -1.53 -10.07 -14.73
N ARG A 246 -0.41 -10.62 -15.20
CA ARG A 246 0.80 -10.82 -14.40
C ARG A 246 1.37 -9.49 -13.91
N PHE A 247 1.56 -8.52 -14.79
CA PHE A 247 2.16 -7.24 -14.45
C PHE A 247 1.18 -6.34 -13.69
N GLY A 248 -0.11 -6.34 -14.05
CA GLY A 248 -1.14 -5.60 -13.33
C GLY A 248 -1.28 -6.06 -11.88
N VAL A 249 -1.44 -7.37 -11.67
CA VAL A 249 -1.55 -7.96 -10.33
C VAL A 249 -0.26 -7.78 -9.53
N ALA A 250 0.91 -8.02 -10.13
CA ALA A 250 2.17 -7.88 -9.42
C ALA A 250 2.42 -6.45 -8.95
N ARG A 251 2.09 -5.46 -9.78
CA ARG A 251 2.25 -4.05 -9.42
C ARG A 251 1.18 -3.55 -8.46
N GLY A 252 -0.06 -4.02 -8.57
CA GLY A 252 -1.09 -3.73 -7.58
C GLY A 252 -0.75 -4.27 -6.20
N LEU A 253 -0.29 -5.52 -6.10
CA LEU A 253 0.18 -6.10 -4.83
C LEU A 253 1.42 -5.40 -4.28
N PHE A 254 2.32 -4.95 -5.15
CA PHE A 254 3.49 -4.18 -4.74
C PHE A 254 3.11 -2.79 -4.21
N SER A 255 2.15 -2.11 -4.85
CA SER A 255 1.68 -0.79 -4.44
C SER A 255 0.94 -0.86 -3.10
N ASN A 256 -0.12 -1.65 -3.03
CA ASN A 256 -1.00 -1.67 -1.87
C ASN A 256 -0.48 -2.54 -0.69
N GLU A 257 0.58 -3.30 -0.88
CA GLU A 257 1.21 -4.18 0.13
C GLU A 257 0.23 -5.16 0.83
N ALA A 258 -0.95 -5.41 0.27
CA ALA A 258 -1.93 -6.32 0.87
C ALA A 258 -1.45 -7.77 0.81
N GLY A 259 -1.40 -8.43 1.96
CA GLY A 259 -0.87 -9.78 2.09
C GLY A 259 0.65 -9.85 2.32
N LEU A 260 1.35 -8.71 2.36
CA LEU A 260 2.80 -8.67 2.64
C LEU A 260 3.13 -8.55 4.13
N GLY A 261 2.16 -8.16 4.97
CA GLY A 261 2.34 -8.08 6.42
C GLY A 261 3.08 -6.83 6.92
N SER A 262 3.45 -5.89 6.06
CA SER A 262 4.14 -4.64 6.42
C SER A 262 3.20 -3.64 7.11
N ALA A 263 2.10 -3.25 6.48
CA ALA A 263 1.13 -2.32 7.04
C ALA A 263 0.52 -2.76 8.38
N PRO A 264 0.17 -4.05 8.61
CA PRO A 264 -0.29 -4.53 9.90
C PRO A 264 0.65 -4.23 11.07
N MET A 265 1.97 -4.15 10.86
CA MET A 265 2.92 -3.78 11.91
C MET A 265 2.72 -2.36 12.39
N VAL A 266 2.47 -1.44 11.49
CA VAL A 266 2.19 -0.03 11.80
C VAL A 266 0.81 0.11 12.45
N HIS A 267 -0.21 -0.48 11.86
CA HIS A 267 -1.57 -0.42 12.38
C HIS A 267 -1.72 -1.04 13.77
N ALA A 268 -0.90 -2.03 14.12
CA ALA A 268 -0.91 -2.64 15.45
C ALA A 268 -0.54 -1.64 16.57
N THR A 269 0.17 -0.56 16.24
CA THR A 269 0.52 0.50 17.20
C THR A 269 -0.60 1.50 17.45
N ALA A 270 -1.69 1.48 16.66
CA ALA A 270 -2.77 2.43 16.73
C ALA A 270 -3.59 2.35 18.03
N ARG A 271 -4.03 3.49 18.54
CA ARG A 271 -4.99 3.60 19.64
C ARG A 271 -6.38 3.26 19.14
N THR A 272 -6.87 2.09 19.48
CA THR A 272 -8.19 1.63 19.06
C THR A 272 -8.88 0.84 20.16
N ASP A 273 -10.18 1.03 20.26
CA ASP A 273 -11.08 0.32 21.18
C ASP A 273 -11.57 -1.03 20.60
N HIS A 274 -11.47 -1.18 19.27
CA HIS A 274 -11.93 -2.41 18.62
C HIS A 274 -11.13 -2.72 17.36
N PRO A 275 -10.65 -3.98 17.15
CA PRO A 275 -9.83 -4.36 16.00
C PRO A 275 -10.46 -4.03 14.65
N VAL A 276 -11.77 -4.29 14.50
CA VAL A 276 -12.53 -4.02 13.26
C VAL A 276 -12.51 -2.53 12.88
N ARG A 277 -12.51 -1.63 13.88
CA ARG A 277 -12.45 -0.19 13.60
C ARG A 277 -11.15 0.17 12.90
N GLN A 278 -10.01 -0.35 13.38
CA GLN A 278 -8.73 -0.15 12.71
C GLN A 278 -8.65 -0.89 11.37
N GLY A 279 -9.32 -2.02 11.22
CA GLY A 279 -9.44 -2.71 9.94
C GLY A 279 -10.09 -1.83 8.84
N LEU A 280 -11.05 -0.95 9.18
CA LEU A 280 -11.64 0.00 8.24
C LEU A 280 -10.60 0.97 7.66
N TYR A 281 -9.58 1.34 8.44
CA TYR A 281 -8.48 2.17 7.95
C TYR A 281 -7.66 1.45 6.88
N GLY A 282 -7.55 0.12 6.94
CA GLY A 282 -6.91 -0.67 5.88
C GLY A 282 -7.72 -0.71 4.57
N ILE A 283 -9.06 -0.72 4.63
CA ILE A 283 -9.90 -0.57 3.44
C ILE A 283 -9.67 0.81 2.81
N PHE A 284 -9.65 1.87 3.64
CA PHE A 284 -9.38 3.24 3.19
C PHE A 284 -7.98 3.37 2.58
N GLU A 285 -6.96 2.79 3.21
CA GLU A 285 -5.57 2.82 2.76
C GLU A 285 -5.43 2.31 1.33
N VAL A 286 -5.92 1.08 1.07
CA VAL A 286 -5.86 0.48 -0.27
C VAL A 286 -6.74 1.21 -1.29
N PHE A 287 -7.85 1.79 -0.85
CA PHE A 287 -8.71 2.60 -1.73
C PHE A 287 -8.03 3.88 -2.18
N VAL A 288 -7.26 4.53 -1.31
CA VAL A 288 -6.52 5.76 -1.64
C VAL A 288 -5.32 5.45 -2.51
N ASP A 289 -4.59 4.35 -2.20
CA ASP A 289 -3.44 3.89 -2.96
C ASP A 289 -3.82 3.45 -4.37
#